data_d6920ec4de4e0550895d67977c8f1987
#
_entry.id   d6920ec4de4e0550895d67977c8f1987
#
_cell.length_a   1.000
_cell.length_b   1.000
_cell.length_c   1.000
_cell.angle_alpha   90.00
_cell.angle_beta   90.00
_cell.angle_gamma   90.00
#
_symmetry.space_group_name_H-M   'P 1'
#
loop_
_entity.id
_entity.type
_entity.pdbx_description
1 polymer ?
#
loop_
_entity_poly.entity_id
_entity_poly.type
_entity_poly.pdbx_seq_one_letter_code
_entity_poly.pdbx_strand_id
1 'polypeptide(L)'
;MSKTIMDVSRWQGTIDWDEVKASGKVDGVMLRAMGNSADGKVSKPYIDPQFARNYAECTRVGLPVGVYGYFKAVNREQADKELAYFKKLLTGRSFELPVAVDIEDEVQKPLGKAALTGLTAYMLSTVESWGVYALLYTGLWFGNTFLCMGGAALKPYDVWLAAYRTRKPAPGWPFGMWQYTGTARVPGVSTNVDMSHAYKDYAAIIKRAGLGAVKGV
;
A
#
# COMPACT_ATOMS: atom_id res chain seq x y z
N MET A 1 12.14 -6.25 -17.04
CA MET A 1 10.69 -6.35 -17.26
C MET A 1 9.99 -5.90 -15.97
N SER A 2 8.81 -5.27 -16.07
CA SER A 2 8.00 -4.95 -14.91
C SER A 2 7.44 -6.22 -14.28
N LYS A 3 7.23 -6.21 -12.96
CA LYS A 3 6.53 -7.26 -12.23
C LYS A 3 5.05 -6.95 -12.16
N THR A 4 4.22 -7.98 -12.18
CA THR A 4 2.76 -7.86 -12.08
C THR A 4 2.36 -8.10 -10.63
N ILE A 5 1.78 -7.08 -10.00
CA ILE A 5 1.37 -7.12 -8.58
C ILE A 5 -0.15 -7.03 -8.51
N MET A 6 -0.76 -7.97 -7.81
CA MET A 6 -2.18 -7.96 -7.46
C MET A 6 -2.37 -7.30 -6.10
N ASP A 7 -3.40 -6.50 -5.91
CA ASP A 7 -3.75 -6.06 -4.56
C ASP A 7 -5.16 -6.48 -4.17
N VAL A 8 -5.30 -6.88 -2.91
CA VAL A 8 -6.51 -7.49 -2.39
C VAL A 8 -6.81 -7.06 -0.96
N SER A 9 -8.08 -7.16 -0.62
CA SER A 9 -8.63 -6.86 0.69
C SER A 9 -9.78 -7.81 1.01
N ARG A 10 -10.55 -7.52 2.04
CA ARG A 10 -11.79 -8.25 2.36
C ARG A 10 -12.78 -8.35 1.20
N TRP A 11 -12.71 -7.41 0.26
CA TRP A 11 -13.66 -7.34 -0.86
C TRP A 11 -13.51 -8.49 -1.86
N GLN A 12 -12.35 -9.15 -1.89
CA GLN A 12 -12.12 -10.32 -2.73
C GLN A 12 -12.60 -11.63 -2.09
N GLY A 13 -13.03 -11.57 -0.80
CA GLY A 13 -13.51 -12.74 -0.09
C GLY A 13 -12.44 -13.80 0.12
N THR A 14 -12.83 -15.05 0.03
CA THR A 14 -11.91 -16.19 0.13
C THR A 14 -11.25 -16.45 -1.22
N ILE A 15 -9.92 -16.40 -1.25
CA ILE A 15 -9.08 -16.59 -2.43
C ILE A 15 -8.48 -18.00 -2.39
N ASP A 16 -8.46 -18.68 -3.54
CA ASP A 16 -7.67 -19.90 -3.76
C ASP A 16 -6.26 -19.51 -4.21
N TRP A 17 -5.35 -19.50 -3.26
CA TRP A 17 -3.98 -19.06 -3.48
C TRP A 17 -3.11 -20.05 -4.26
N ASP A 18 -3.48 -21.34 -4.26
CA ASP A 18 -2.84 -22.36 -5.10
C ASP A 18 -3.15 -22.09 -6.59
N GLU A 19 -4.41 -21.79 -6.89
CA GLU A 19 -4.84 -21.43 -8.24
C GLU A 19 -4.23 -20.09 -8.70
N VAL A 20 -4.18 -19.07 -7.82
CA VAL A 20 -3.49 -17.81 -8.11
C VAL A 20 -2.03 -18.07 -8.49
N LYS A 21 -1.30 -18.84 -7.66
CA LYS A 21 0.11 -19.16 -7.91
C LYS A 21 0.31 -19.97 -9.18
N ALA A 22 -0.51 -20.99 -9.41
CA ALA A 22 -0.43 -21.84 -10.61
C ALA A 22 -0.72 -21.08 -11.90
N SER A 23 -1.51 -20.01 -11.84
CA SER A 23 -1.85 -19.18 -13.01
C SER A 23 -0.65 -18.50 -13.65
N GLY A 24 0.42 -18.25 -12.88
CA GLY A 24 1.60 -17.50 -13.33
C GLY A 24 1.34 -16.03 -13.68
N LYS A 25 0.13 -15.50 -13.38
CA LYS A 25 -0.24 -14.12 -13.74
C LYS A 25 0.20 -13.07 -12.73
N VAL A 26 0.63 -13.49 -11.53
CA VAL A 26 0.95 -12.63 -10.39
C VAL A 26 2.35 -12.91 -9.90
N ASP A 27 3.20 -11.90 -9.87
CA ASP A 27 4.57 -11.96 -9.36
C ASP A 27 4.65 -11.63 -7.85
N GLY A 28 3.60 -11.03 -7.29
CA GLY A 28 3.54 -10.66 -5.88
C GLY A 28 2.21 -9.99 -5.53
N VAL A 29 1.96 -9.78 -4.25
CA VAL A 29 0.67 -9.33 -3.74
C VAL A 29 0.83 -8.20 -2.71
N MET A 30 0.00 -7.16 -2.83
CA MET A 30 -0.18 -6.14 -1.81
C MET A 30 -1.47 -6.44 -1.03
N LEU A 31 -1.36 -6.72 0.27
CA LEU A 31 -2.49 -7.08 1.13
C LEU A 31 -2.96 -5.88 1.95
N ARG A 32 -4.25 -5.58 1.97
CA ARG A 32 -4.75 -4.63 2.96
C ARG A 32 -4.65 -5.23 4.36
N ALA A 33 -3.81 -4.65 5.22
CA ALA A 33 -3.72 -5.05 6.61
C ALA A 33 -4.67 -4.21 7.48
N MET A 34 -4.77 -2.92 7.20
CA MET A 34 -5.60 -1.99 7.96
C MET A 34 -6.61 -1.27 7.05
N GLY A 35 -7.88 -1.34 7.42
CA GLY A 35 -8.91 -0.42 6.96
C GLY A 35 -9.18 0.67 8.00
N ASN A 36 -9.96 1.68 7.62
CA ASN A 36 -10.36 2.76 8.54
C ASN A 36 -11.79 3.22 8.21
N SER A 37 -12.64 3.28 9.23
CA SER A 37 -14.02 3.75 9.13
C SER A 37 -14.22 5.15 9.71
N ALA A 38 -13.14 5.93 9.87
CA ALA A 38 -13.19 7.30 10.36
C ALA A 38 -14.08 8.20 9.48
N ASP A 39 -14.76 9.13 10.12
CA ASP A 39 -15.63 10.14 9.51
C ASP A 39 -14.97 11.55 9.48
N GLY A 40 -13.66 11.62 9.71
CA GLY A 40 -12.89 12.86 9.83
C GLY A 40 -12.83 13.42 11.26
N LYS A 41 -13.71 12.99 12.16
CA LYS A 41 -13.72 13.43 13.57
C LYS A 41 -12.95 12.47 14.45
N VAL A 42 -13.16 11.17 14.27
CA VAL A 42 -12.54 10.12 15.08
C VAL A 42 -11.93 9.08 14.18
N SER A 43 -10.64 8.80 14.39
CA SER A 43 -9.97 7.69 13.72
C SER A 43 -10.47 6.34 14.26
N LYS A 44 -10.88 5.44 13.36
CA LYS A 44 -11.41 4.10 13.69
C LYS A 44 -10.74 3.04 12.82
N PRO A 45 -9.42 2.78 13.02
CA PRO A 45 -8.72 1.73 12.30
C PRO A 45 -9.25 0.36 12.70
N TYR A 46 -9.31 -0.56 11.73
CA TYR A 46 -9.66 -1.96 11.96
C TYR A 46 -8.77 -2.88 11.13
N ILE A 47 -8.56 -4.11 11.61
CA ILE A 47 -7.87 -5.14 10.84
C ILE A 47 -8.75 -5.57 9.66
N ASP A 48 -8.16 -5.70 8.46
CA ASP A 48 -8.88 -6.34 7.36
C ASP A 48 -9.13 -7.82 7.71
N PRO A 49 -10.40 -8.28 7.67
CA PRO A 49 -10.74 -9.65 8.09
C PRO A 49 -10.02 -10.76 7.33
N GLN A 50 -9.57 -10.49 6.10
CA GLN A 50 -8.86 -11.46 5.27
C GLN A 50 -7.34 -11.37 5.43
N PHE A 51 -6.80 -10.34 6.11
CA PHE A 51 -5.36 -10.08 6.16
C PHE A 51 -4.56 -11.27 6.67
N ALA A 52 -4.92 -11.79 7.85
CA ALA A 52 -4.14 -12.87 8.48
C ALA A 52 -4.12 -14.14 7.63
N ARG A 53 -5.28 -14.51 7.06
CA ARG A 53 -5.40 -15.65 6.16
C ARG A 53 -4.59 -15.43 4.89
N ASN A 54 -4.79 -14.30 4.22
CA ASN A 54 -4.12 -14.02 2.96
C ASN A 54 -2.59 -13.94 3.14
N TYR A 55 -2.10 -13.36 4.24
CA TYR A 55 -0.67 -13.34 4.55
C TYR A 55 -0.10 -14.76 4.71
N ALA A 56 -0.75 -15.61 5.50
CA ALA A 56 -0.31 -16.98 5.72
C ALA A 56 -0.29 -17.79 4.42
N GLU A 57 -1.34 -17.66 3.63
CA GLU A 57 -1.49 -18.39 2.37
C GLU A 57 -0.49 -17.92 1.30
N CYS A 58 -0.31 -16.60 1.11
CA CYS A 58 0.71 -16.08 0.19
C CYS A 58 2.10 -16.58 0.56
N THR A 59 2.42 -16.57 1.88
CA THR A 59 3.69 -17.12 2.39
C THR A 59 3.80 -18.62 2.08
N ARG A 60 2.74 -19.40 2.31
CA ARG A 60 2.69 -20.83 2.05
C ARG A 60 2.97 -21.18 0.58
N VAL A 61 2.36 -20.44 -0.34
CA VAL A 61 2.54 -20.68 -1.78
C VAL A 61 3.76 -19.98 -2.37
N GLY A 62 4.52 -19.24 -1.56
CA GLY A 62 5.75 -18.55 -1.99
C GLY A 62 5.48 -17.39 -2.96
N LEU A 63 4.44 -16.61 -2.72
CA LEU A 63 4.19 -15.32 -3.38
C LEU A 63 4.79 -14.19 -2.52
N PRO A 64 5.65 -13.32 -3.07
CA PRO A 64 6.13 -12.13 -2.37
C PRO A 64 4.98 -11.25 -1.87
N VAL A 65 5.06 -10.81 -0.62
CA VAL A 65 4.01 -10.03 0.05
C VAL A 65 4.49 -8.64 0.40
N GLY A 66 3.68 -7.65 0.08
CA GLY A 66 3.67 -6.32 0.67
C GLY A 66 2.32 -6.05 1.32
N VAL A 67 2.20 -4.92 1.99
CA VAL A 67 0.96 -4.57 2.68
C VAL A 67 0.64 -3.09 2.52
N TYR A 68 -0.64 -2.75 2.71
CA TYR A 68 -1.05 -1.37 2.82
C TYR A 68 -2.03 -1.14 3.97
N GLY A 69 -1.97 0.06 4.51
CA GLY A 69 -2.94 0.58 5.45
C GLY A 69 -3.68 1.76 4.84
N TYR A 70 -5.01 1.75 4.91
CA TYR A 70 -5.87 2.85 4.49
C TYR A 70 -5.95 3.88 5.60
N PHE A 71 -5.24 5.01 5.44
CA PHE A 71 -5.15 6.06 6.44
C PHE A 71 -6.16 7.17 6.17
N LYS A 72 -6.83 7.64 7.22
CA LYS A 72 -7.82 8.72 7.19
C LYS A 72 -7.49 9.85 8.16
N ALA A 73 -6.31 9.82 8.78
CA ALA A 73 -5.87 10.82 9.74
C ALA A 73 -5.88 12.23 9.13
N VAL A 74 -6.43 13.18 9.88
CA VAL A 74 -6.49 14.61 9.53
C VAL A 74 -5.64 15.47 10.48
N ASN A 75 -4.96 14.87 11.43
CA ASN A 75 -4.01 15.51 12.33
C ASN A 75 -3.01 14.50 12.89
N ARG A 76 -2.03 14.98 13.63
CA ARG A 76 -0.94 14.18 14.17
C ARG A 76 -1.43 13.12 15.16
N GLU A 77 -2.34 13.46 16.04
CA GLU A 77 -2.89 12.54 17.05
C GLU A 77 -3.58 11.33 16.39
N GLN A 78 -4.38 11.58 15.36
CA GLN A 78 -5.03 10.51 14.60
C GLN A 78 -4.01 9.67 13.85
N ALA A 79 -3.01 10.30 13.22
CA ALA A 79 -1.94 9.59 12.53
C ALA A 79 -1.18 8.66 13.48
N ASP A 80 -0.85 9.12 14.68
CA ASP A 80 -0.15 8.32 15.69
C ASP A 80 -0.98 7.10 16.13
N LYS A 81 -2.29 7.25 16.31
CA LYS A 81 -3.21 6.14 16.60
C LYS A 81 -3.27 5.11 15.45
N GLU A 82 -3.41 5.58 14.22
CA GLU A 82 -3.47 4.73 13.03
C GLU A 82 -2.14 4.00 12.82
N LEU A 83 -1.01 4.70 12.94
CA LEU A 83 0.34 4.13 12.83
C LEU A 83 0.61 3.09 13.92
N ALA A 84 0.25 3.37 15.17
CA ALA A 84 0.41 2.40 16.27
C ALA A 84 -0.42 1.13 16.01
N TYR A 85 -1.65 1.29 15.54
CA TYR A 85 -2.50 0.17 15.16
C TYR A 85 -1.92 -0.62 13.99
N PHE A 86 -1.48 0.06 12.93
CA PHE A 86 -0.88 -0.55 11.76
C PHE A 86 0.42 -1.30 12.13
N LYS A 87 1.31 -0.69 12.91
CA LYS A 87 2.53 -1.35 13.42
C LYS A 87 2.21 -2.64 14.16
N LYS A 88 1.21 -2.62 15.06
CA LYS A 88 0.78 -3.80 15.81
C LYS A 88 0.37 -4.95 14.89
N LEU A 89 -0.33 -4.66 13.78
CA LEU A 89 -0.73 -5.68 12.81
C LEU A 89 0.46 -6.29 12.08
N LEU A 90 1.53 -5.52 11.86
CA LEU A 90 2.68 -5.93 11.08
C LEU A 90 3.80 -6.56 11.91
N THR A 91 3.84 -6.32 13.22
CA THR A 91 4.89 -6.84 14.12
C THR A 91 4.98 -8.36 14.03
N GLY A 92 6.20 -8.88 13.92
CA GLY A 92 6.48 -10.32 13.79
C GLY A 92 6.26 -10.89 12.39
N ARG A 93 5.98 -10.03 11.38
CA ARG A 93 5.87 -10.41 9.96
C ARG A 93 7.01 -9.83 9.14
N SER A 94 7.28 -10.48 8.02
CA SER A 94 8.28 -10.04 7.04
C SER A 94 7.61 -9.79 5.69
N PHE A 95 8.13 -8.81 4.95
CA PHE A 95 7.56 -8.37 3.67
C PHE A 95 8.67 -8.26 2.63
N GLU A 96 8.50 -8.91 1.49
CA GLU A 96 9.40 -8.83 0.34
C GLU A 96 9.02 -7.66 -0.59
N LEU A 97 7.82 -7.13 -0.44
CA LEU A 97 7.32 -5.94 -1.13
C LEU A 97 7.11 -4.80 -0.13
N PRO A 98 6.88 -3.57 -0.60
CA PRO A 98 6.76 -2.40 0.28
C PRO A 98 5.61 -2.47 1.30
N VAL A 99 5.73 -1.63 2.33
CA VAL A 99 4.65 -1.29 3.27
C VAL A 99 4.11 0.08 2.87
N ALA A 100 2.89 0.11 2.37
CA ALA A 100 2.31 1.32 1.81
C ALA A 100 1.42 2.07 2.81
N VAL A 101 1.58 3.39 2.80
CA VAL A 101 0.67 4.37 3.42
C VAL A 101 -0.26 4.86 2.32
N ASP A 102 -1.53 4.50 2.43
CA ASP A 102 -2.57 4.81 1.45
C ASP A 102 -3.29 6.11 1.85
N ILE A 103 -3.12 7.16 1.02
CA ILE A 103 -3.61 8.52 1.23
C ILE A 103 -4.46 8.95 0.02
N GLU A 104 -5.77 8.88 0.17
CA GLU A 104 -6.72 9.21 -0.91
C GLU A 104 -8.12 9.58 -0.43
N ASP A 105 -8.33 9.63 0.90
CA ASP A 105 -9.68 9.80 1.44
C ASP A 105 -10.18 11.25 1.40
N GLU A 106 -11.48 11.39 1.15
CA GLU A 106 -12.17 12.68 1.09
C GLU A 106 -12.02 13.51 2.37
N VAL A 107 -11.97 12.86 3.54
CA VAL A 107 -11.86 13.54 4.84
C VAL A 107 -10.56 14.32 5.00
N GLN A 108 -9.53 13.99 4.20
CA GLN A 108 -8.21 14.63 4.24
C GLN A 108 -8.12 15.90 3.38
N LYS A 109 -9.02 16.06 2.41
CA LYS A 109 -9.00 17.21 1.48
C LYS A 109 -9.04 18.58 2.16
N PRO A 110 -9.84 18.80 3.25
CA PRO A 110 -9.89 20.09 3.92
C PRO A 110 -8.59 20.55 4.58
N LEU A 111 -7.63 19.66 4.80
CA LEU A 111 -6.32 20.02 5.37
C LEU A 111 -5.53 20.98 4.50
N GLY A 112 -5.80 20.97 3.20
CA GLY A 112 -5.00 21.69 2.21
C GLY A 112 -3.65 21.01 1.92
N LYS A 113 -3.09 21.40 0.79
CA LYS A 113 -1.97 20.70 0.14
C LYS A 113 -0.71 20.60 1.03
N ALA A 114 -0.31 21.70 1.66
CA ALA A 114 0.92 21.74 2.47
C ALA A 114 0.78 20.90 3.76
N ALA A 115 -0.34 21.06 4.48
CA ALA A 115 -0.54 20.34 5.74
C ALA A 115 -0.69 18.83 5.52
N LEU A 116 -1.48 18.42 4.50
CA LEU A 116 -1.61 17.00 4.17
C LEU A 116 -0.28 16.39 3.72
N THR A 117 0.52 17.13 2.93
CA THR A 117 1.87 16.68 2.53
C THR A 117 2.76 16.45 3.74
N GLY A 118 2.77 17.39 4.70
CA GLY A 118 3.56 17.25 5.93
C GLY A 118 3.11 16.05 6.77
N LEU A 119 1.80 15.84 6.91
CA LEU A 119 1.25 14.70 7.63
C LEU A 119 1.58 13.37 6.93
N THR A 120 1.48 13.33 5.60
CA THR A 120 1.84 12.15 4.80
C THR A 120 3.33 11.81 4.95
N ALA A 121 4.22 12.81 4.83
CA ALA A 121 5.66 12.61 5.01
C ALA A 121 5.99 12.10 6.42
N TYR A 122 5.31 12.62 7.44
CA TYR A 122 5.43 12.12 8.81
C TYR A 122 5.05 10.64 8.91
N MET A 123 3.91 10.23 8.35
CA MET A 123 3.46 8.84 8.39
C MET A 123 4.45 7.92 7.65
N LEU A 124 4.94 8.33 6.49
CA LEU A 124 5.94 7.57 5.72
C LEU A 124 7.26 7.40 6.48
N SER A 125 7.79 8.48 7.09
CA SER A 125 9.02 8.42 7.88
C SER A 125 8.86 7.52 9.11
N THR A 126 7.69 7.53 9.72
CA THR A 126 7.38 6.64 10.85
C THR A 126 7.35 5.18 10.41
N VAL A 127 6.70 4.87 9.28
CA VAL A 127 6.68 3.50 8.72
C VAL A 127 8.09 3.04 8.36
N GLU A 128 8.89 3.89 7.71
CA GLU A 128 10.28 3.59 7.37
C GLU A 128 11.13 3.28 8.62
N SER A 129 10.91 4.00 9.72
CA SER A 129 11.61 3.77 10.99
C SER A 129 11.40 2.36 11.59
N TRP A 130 10.39 1.63 11.15
CA TRP A 130 10.14 0.24 11.58
C TRP A 130 11.07 -0.78 10.92
N GLY A 131 11.91 -0.37 9.96
CA GLY A 131 12.83 -1.23 9.22
C GLY A 131 12.21 -1.86 7.97
N VAL A 132 11.21 -1.20 7.38
CA VAL A 132 10.54 -1.62 6.14
C VAL A 132 10.71 -0.58 5.04
N TYR A 133 10.47 -0.98 3.79
CA TYR A 133 10.45 -0.06 2.65
C TYR A 133 9.10 0.67 2.61
N ALA A 134 9.09 1.93 3.04
CA ALA A 134 7.89 2.75 3.04
C ALA A 134 7.53 3.20 1.61
N LEU A 135 6.25 3.14 1.26
CA LEU A 135 5.71 3.50 -0.05
C LEU A 135 4.47 4.37 0.12
N LEU A 136 4.34 5.43 -0.66
CA LEU A 136 3.11 6.21 -0.74
C LEU A 136 2.17 5.60 -1.80
N TYR A 137 0.94 5.20 -1.42
CA TYR A 137 -0.12 4.98 -2.40
C TYR A 137 -1.04 6.19 -2.46
N THR A 138 -1.36 6.62 -3.68
CA THR A 138 -2.33 7.68 -3.95
C THR A 138 -2.85 7.65 -5.38
N GLY A 139 -4.09 8.12 -5.57
CA GLY A 139 -4.66 8.31 -6.90
C GLY A 139 -4.02 9.50 -7.64
N LEU A 140 -3.93 9.42 -8.97
CA LEU A 140 -3.34 10.48 -9.82
C LEU A 140 -3.96 11.86 -9.57
N TRP A 141 -5.29 11.91 -9.52
CA TRP A 141 -5.98 13.17 -9.28
C TRP A 141 -5.74 13.69 -7.85
N PHE A 142 -5.83 12.80 -6.86
CA PHE A 142 -5.63 13.17 -5.46
C PHE A 142 -4.21 13.67 -5.21
N GLY A 143 -3.20 12.95 -5.71
CA GLY A 143 -1.80 13.33 -5.59
C GLY A 143 -1.51 14.69 -6.22
N ASN A 144 -1.99 14.94 -7.44
CA ASN A 144 -1.79 16.23 -8.12
C ASN A 144 -2.49 17.40 -7.41
N THR A 145 -3.67 17.15 -6.84
CA THR A 145 -4.52 18.20 -6.26
C THR A 145 -4.15 18.49 -4.80
N PHE A 146 -3.93 17.46 -3.98
CA PHE A 146 -3.86 17.58 -2.52
C PHE A 146 -2.49 17.28 -1.92
N LEU A 147 -1.50 16.86 -2.74
CA LEU A 147 -0.13 16.58 -2.28
C LEU A 147 0.92 17.36 -3.09
N CYS A 148 1.97 17.83 -2.44
CA CYS A 148 3.15 18.41 -3.08
C CYS A 148 4.09 17.30 -3.57
N MET A 149 3.66 16.50 -4.58
CA MET A 149 4.35 15.27 -5.02
C MET A 149 5.80 15.49 -5.48
N GLY A 150 6.12 16.64 -6.06
CA GLY A 150 7.50 17.01 -6.46
C GLY A 150 8.30 17.69 -5.36
N GLY A 151 7.69 17.93 -4.19
CA GLY A 151 8.30 18.66 -3.08
C GLY A 151 9.28 17.83 -2.26
N ALA A 152 10.21 18.50 -1.58
CA ALA A 152 11.28 17.88 -0.79
C ALA A 152 10.77 16.87 0.24
N ALA A 153 9.59 17.09 0.84
CA ALA A 153 9.02 16.24 1.88
C ALA A 153 8.65 14.82 1.39
N LEU A 154 8.18 14.68 0.16
CA LEU A 154 7.79 13.38 -0.40
C LEU A 154 8.82 12.79 -1.37
N LYS A 155 9.80 13.62 -1.82
CA LYS A 155 10.85 13.19 -2.76
C LYS A 155 11.64 11.94 -2.31
N PRO A 156 11.91 11.71 -1.02
CA PRO A 156 12.62 10.50 -0.57
C PRO A 156 11.84 9.21 -0.78
N TYR A 157 10.51 9.29 -0.85
CA TYR A 157 9.63 8.13 -0.88
C TYR A 157 9.22 7.76 -2.30
N ASP A 158 9.16 6.46 -2.56
CA ASP A 158 8.62 5.97 -3.81
C ASP A 158 7.09 5.99 -3.79
N VAL A 159 6.49 5.94 -4.97
CA VAL A 159 5.04 6.08 -5.13
C VAL A 159 4.43 4.87 -5.84
N TRP A 160 3.34 4.38 -5.30
CA TRP A 160 2.39 3.50 -5.94
C TRP A 160 1.21 4.34 -6.43
N LEU A 161 1.22 4.63 -7.72
CA LEU A 161 0.27 5.52 -8.37
C LEU A 161 -0.96 4.75 -8.84
N ALA A 162 -2.16 5.14 -8.42
CA ALA A 162 -3.41 4.65 -8.99
C ALA A 162 -3.89 5.56 -10.14
N ALA A 163 -4.02 4.96 -11.32
CA ALA A 163 -4.57 5.62 -12.50
C ALA A 163 -5.07 4.56 -13.49
N TYR A 164 -6.37 4.29 -13.50
CA TYR A 164 -6.98 3.27 -14.35
C TYR A 164 -7.02 3.72 -15.79
N ARG A 165 -6.07 3.24 -16.58
CA ARG A 165 -5.91 3.57 -18.00
C ARG A 165 -5.02 2.56 -18.70
N THR A 166 -5.05 2.57 -20.03
CA THR A 166 -4.29 1.63 -20.87
C THR A 166 -2.83 2.04 -21.12
N ARG A 167 -2.53 3.35 -20.98
CA ARG A 167 -1.18 3.89 -21.19
C ARG A 167 -0.59 4.36 -19.88
N LYS A 168 0.71 4.07 -19.69
CA LYS A 168 1.47 4.54 -18.52
C LYS A 168 1.27 6.05 -18.33
N PRO A 169 0.85 6.51 -17.12
CA PRO A 169 0.67 7.93 -16.84
C PRO A 169 2.01 8.68 -16.80
N ALA A 170 1.95 9.98 -17.04
CA ALA A 170 3.08 10.91 -16.93
C ALA A 170 2.69 12.08 -16.01
N PRO A 171 2.67 11.88 -14.69
CA PRO A 171 2.15 12.87 -13.73
C PRO A 171 3.07 14.07 -13.48
N GLY A 172 4.30 14.08 -14.03
CA GLY A 172 5.32 15.11 -13.77
C GLY A 172 6.17 14.81 -12.51
N TRP A 173 5.94 13.69 -11.84
CA TRP A 173 6.71 13.19 -10.70
C TRP A 173 6.94 11.68 -10.83
N PRO A 174 8.03 11.13 -10.24
CA PRO A 174 8.38 9.73 -10.37
C PRO A 174 7.44 8.82 -9.57
N PHE A 175 7.25 7.60 -10.07
CA PHE A 175 6.58 6.51 -9.36
C PHE A 175 7.23 5.17 -9.73
N GLY A 176 7.28 4.25 -8.78
CA GLY A 176 7.84 2.91 -8.95
C GLY A 176 6.81 1.82 -9.21
N MET A 177 5.56 2.04 -8.86
CA MET A 177 4.46 1.11 -9.09
C MET A 177 3.24 1.86 -9.63
N TRP A 178 2.49 1.21 -10.54
CA TRP A 178 1.29 1.79 -11.16
C TRP A 178 0.15 0.80 -11.13
N GLN A 179 -0.90 1.13 -10.39
CA GLN A 179 -2.18 0.41 -10.41
C GLN A 179 -2.98 0.88 -11.62
N TYR A 180 -3.11 0.00 -12.60
CA TYR A 180 -3.63 0.36 -13.93
C TYR A 180 -5.08 -0.06 -14.16
N THR A 181 -5.62 -0.99 -13.36
CA THR A 181 -6.99 -1.47 -13.45
C THR A 181 -7.51 -1.97 -12.11
N GLY A 182 -8.82 -1.85 -11.90
CA GLY A 182 -9.56 -2.45 -10.78
C GLY A 182 -10.58 -3.52 -11.25
N THR A 183 -10.45 -4.00 -12.50
CA THR A 183 -11.44 -4.91 -13.10
C THR A 183 -10.80 -6.18 -13.68
N ALA A 184 -9.56 -6.49 -13.28
CA ALA A 184 -8.89 -7.67 -13.75
C ALA A 184 -9.51 -8.98 -13.19
N ARG A 185 -9.30 -10.07 -13.91
CA ARG A 185 -9.67 -11.42 -13.47
C ARG A 185 -8.42 -12.28 -13.34
N VAL A 186 -8.25 -12.84 -12.15
CA VAL A 186 -7.16 -13.75 -11.83
C VAL A 186 -7.78 -15.08 -11.39
N PRO A 187 -7.33 -16.23 -11.92
CA PRO A 187 -7.76 -17.53 -11.43
C PRO A 187 -7.57 -17.62 -9.92
N GLY A 188 -8.49 -18.27 -9.23
CA GLY A 188 -8.51 -18.33 -7.77
C GLY A 188 -9.21 -17.18 -7.06
N VAL A 189 -9.60 -16.11 -7.79
CA VAL A 189 -10.33 -14.96 -7.23
C VAL A 189 -11.69 -14.85 -7.92
N SER A 190 -12.76 -14.91 -7.15
CA SER A 190 -14.14 -14.91 -7.69
C SER A 190 -14.65 -13.54 -8.13
N THR A 191 -14.00 -12.46 -7.67
CA THR A 191 -14.37 -11.07 -7.95
C THR A 191 -13.33 -10.38 -8.85
N ASN A 192 -13.57 -9.11 -9.17
CA ASN A 192 -12.54 -8.26 -9.76
C ASN A 192 -11.40 -7.99 -8.77
N VAL A 193 -10.20 -7.78 -9.31
CA VAL A 193 -9.02 -7.40 -8.55
C VAL A 193 -8.32 -6.20 -9.18
N ASP A 194 -7.62 -5.47 -8.34
CA ASP A 194 -6.73 -4.41 -8.75
C ASP A 194 -5.38 -5.01 -9.16
N MET A 195 -4.82 -4.49 -10.28
CA MET A 195 -3.54 -4.95 -10.79
C MET A 195 -2.59 -3.80 -11.05
N SER A 196 -1.34 -4.05 -10.74
CA SER A 196 -0.27 -3.06 -10.84
C SER A 196 0.93 -3.56 -11.62
N HIS A 197 1.64 -2.64 -12.27
CA HIS A 197 3.00 -2.83 -12.78
C HIS A 197 4.00 -2.26 -11.79
N ALA A 198 4.87 -3.08 -11.22
CA ALA A 198 6.04 -2.62 -10.46
C ALA A 198 7.23 -2.50 -11.41
N TYR A 199 7.78 -1.28 -11.53
CA TYR A 199 8.91 -0.97 -12.41
C TYR A 199 10.26 -1.12 -11.70
N LYS A 200 10.25 -1.31 -10.40
CA LYS A 200 11.42 -1.62 -9.57
C LYS A 200 11.34 -3.05 -9.08
N ASP A 201 12.47 -3.69 -8.93
CA ASP A 201 12.57 -4.98 -8.25
C ASP A 201 12.61 -4.74 -6.73
N TYR A 202 11.44 -4.50 -6.14
CA TYR A 202 11.31 -4.21 -4.70
C TYR A 202 11.86 -5.34 -3.85
N ALA A 203 11.64 -6.60 -4.22
CA ALA A 203 12.13 -7.73 -3.45
C ALA A 203 13.66 -7.74 -3.38
N ALA A 204 14.34 -7.50 -4.50
CA ALA A 204 15.80 -7.38 -4.52
C ALA A 204 16.31 -6.15 -3.75
N ILE A 205 15.60 -5.00 -3.86
CA ILE A 205 15.96 -3.77 -3.13
C ILE A 205 15.82 -3.99 -1.62
N ILE A 206 14.69 -4.50 -1.16
CA ILE A 206 14.37 -4.74 0.26
C ILE A 206 15.36 -5.74 0.86
N LYS A 207 15.61 -6.85 0.17
CA LYS A 207 16.58 -7.87 0.59
C LYS A 207 18.00 -7.29 0.74
N ARG A 208 18.47 -6.54 -0.27
CA ARG A 208 19.82 -5.95 -0.26
C ARG A 208 19.99 -4.90 0.84
N ALA A 209 18.92 -4.15 1.16
CA ALA A 209 18.94 -3.14 2.20
C ALA A 209 18.75 -3.70 3.63
N GLY A 210 18.50 -5.02 3.77
CA GLY A 210 18.21 -5.63 5.07
C GLY A 210 16.90 -5.15 5.70
N LEU A 211 15.96 -4.74 4.84
CA LEU A 211 14.61 -4.27 5.23
C LEU A 211 13.60 -5.43 5.18
N GLY A 212 12.37 -5.15 5.58
CA GLY A 212 11.22 -6.04 5.38
C GLY A 212 10.68 -6.67 6.64
N ALA A 213 11.44 -6.75 7.72
CA ALA A 213 10.94 -7.23 9.02
C ALA A 213 10.58 -6.03 9.91
N VAL A 214 9.34 -5.96 10.37
CA VAL A 214 8.91 -4.93 11.33
C VAL A 214 9.54 -5.22 12.68
N LYS A 215 10.47 -4.34 13.09
CA LYS A 215 11.15 -4.45 14.37
C LYS A 215 10.15 -4.23 15.50
N GLY A 216 10.12 -5.17 16.45
CA GLY A 216 9.42 -4.99 17.71
C GLY A 216 9.95 -3.77 18.49
N VAL A 217 9.18 -3.29 19.44
CA VAL A 217 9.65 -2.32 20.44
C VAL A 217 10.49 -3.06 21.46
#